data_467910bc1d50e62ca2bfdaf14cf1aa69
#
_entry.id   467910bc1d50e62ca2bfdaf14cf1aa69
#
_cell.length_a   1.000
_cell.length_b   1.000
_cell.length_c   1.000
_cell.angle_alpha   90.00
_cell.angle_beta   90.00
_cell.angle_gamma   90.00
#
_symmetry.space_group_name_H-M   'P 1'
#
loop_
_entity.id
_entity.type
_entity.pdbx_description
1 polymer ?
#
loop_
_entity_poly.entity_id
_entity_poly.type
_entity_poly.pdbx_seq_one_letter_code
_entity_poly.pdbx_strand_id
1 'polypeptide(L)'
;AVALAKRYIDEGAIGRIINFRATYLQDWSADPNSPLSWRFQKDIAGSGAIGDILTHVLDMARYLAGEVTEVSAITNHIITERPIQQSGSDSLGNSKGGADAPKGAVDVEDEVLSLLKFANGAIGSVEATRNAWGRNNFITLEIHGTEGSIAFNYENRDQLEVCFKSDEGDRRGFRTVYTGPNHPNGGALWPIPALGIGYGETKIIEAHDLFTAIAGGEPVRPDFGDGYQVALIDDAILRSAESGQWVKVPQLDRATGKVSA
;
A
#
# COMPACT_ATOMS: atom_id res chain seq x y z
N ALA A 1 13.48 5.11 1.63
CA ALA A 1 13.79 3.94 0.78
C ALA A 1 12.86 3.83 -0.43
N VAL A 2 11.55 4.07 -0.30
CA VAL A 2 10.61 4.06 -1.46
C VAL A 2 10.94 5.17 -2.46
N ALA A 3 11.31 6.37 -2.01
CA ALA A 3 11.79 7.44 -2.90
C ALA A 3 13.10 7.08 -3.60
N LEU A 4 13.99 6.34 -2.93
CA LEU A 4 15.20 5.80 -3.54
C LEU A 4 14.88 4.74 -4.60
N ALA A 5 13.94 3.85 -4.32
CA ALA A 5 13.44 2.87 -5.29
C ALA A 5 12.92 3.58 -6.56
N LYS A 6 12.09 4.63 -6.38
CA LYS A 6 11.58 5.43 -7.49
C LYS A 6 12.72 6.06 -8.31
N ARG A 7 13.71 6.64 -7.64
CA ARG A 7 14.90 7.19 -8.34
C ARG A 7 15.60 6.13 -9.20
N TYR A 8 15.87 4.94 -8.67
CA TYR A 8 16.50 3.86 -9.44
C TYR A 8 15.65 3.41 -10.63
N ILE A 9 14.33 3.39 -10.48
CA ILE A 9 13.41 3.07 -11.57
C ILE A 9 13.46 4.15 -12.65
N ASP A 10 13.40 5.43 -12.27
CA ASP A 10 13.42 6.56 -13.21
C ASP A 10 14.76 6.73 -13.95
N GLU A 11 15.87 6.39 -13.28
CA GLU A 11 17.21 6.33 -13.88
C GLU A 11 17.40 5.10 -14.79
N GLY A 12 16.42 4.18 -14.86
CA GLY A 12 16.48 2.96 -15.67
C GLY A 12 17.35 1.86 -15.09
N ALA A 13 17.77 1.95 -13.82
CA ALA A 13 18.72 1.03 -13.19
C ALA A 13 18.23 -0.44 -13.18
N ILE A 14 16.90 -0.66 -13.16
CA ILE A 14 16.31 -2.00 -13.24
C ILE A 14 15.72 -2.32 -14.63
N GLY A 15 15.87 -1.40 -15.60
CA GLY A 15 15.29 -1.54 -16.93
C GLY A 15 13.76 -1.46 -16.94
N ARG A 16 13.13 -2.13 -17.93
CA ARG A 16 11.66 -2.19 -18.01
C ARG A 16 11.11 -3.09 -16.91
N ILE A 17 10.14 -2.61 -16.15
CA ILE A 17 9.45 -3.39 -15.12
C ILE A 17 8.66 -4.52 -15.79
N ILE A 18 8.77 -5.73 -15.25
CA ILE A 18 8.09 -6.94 -15.71
C ILE A 18 7.14 -7.51 -14.66
N ASN A 19 7.45 -7.32 -13.36
CA ASN A 19 6.61 -7.84 -12.29
C ASN A 19 6.65 -6.90 -11.06
N PHE A 20 5.49 -6.76 -10.39
CA PHE A 20 5.31 -6.07 -9.11
C PHE A 20 4.59 -6.99 -8.14
N ARG A 21 5.09 -7.15 -6.93
CA ARG A 21 4.43 -7.88 -5.84
C ARG A 21 4.44 -7.03 -4.60
N ALA A 22 3.32 -7.01 -3.88
CA ALA A 22 3.28 -6.32 -2.59
C ALA A 22 2.21 -6.90 -1.66
N THR A 23 2.45 -6.74 -0.36
CA THR A 23 1.51 -7.16 0.69
C THR A 23 1.37 -6.08 1.74
N TYR A 24 0.19 -6.00 2.38
CA TYR A 24 0.00 -5.28 3.63
C TYR A 24 -0.73 -6.15 4.63
N LEU A 25 -0.01 -6.61 5.65
CA LEU A 25 -0.52 -7.53 6.65
C LEU A 25 -0.54 -6.86 8.02
N GLN A 26 -1.67 -6.98 8.72
CA GLN A 26 -1.89 -6.52 10.08
C GLN A 26 -2.66 -7.58 10.89
N ASP A 27 -2.63 -7.51 12.22
CA ASP A 27 -3.36 -8.43 13.11
C ASP A 27 -4.35 -7.75 14.05
N TRP A 28 -4.53 -6.43 13.94
CA TRP A 28 -5.36 -5.69 14.89
C TRP A 28 -6.83 -6.11 14.93
N SER A 29 -7.34 -6.72 13.85
CA SER A 29 -8.72 -7.21 13.78
C SER A 29 -8.84 -8.74 13.92
N ALA A 30 -7.74 -9.44 14.18
CA ALA A 30 -7.70 -10.90 14.21
C ALA A 30 -8.43 -11.52 15.43
N ASP A 31 -8.59 -10.77 16.54
CA ASP A 31 -9.37 -11.23 17.68
C ASP A 31 -10.88 -11.02 17.41
N PRO A 32 -11.69 -12.10 17.34
CA PRO A 32 -13.13 -11.98 17.13
C PRO A 32 -13.87 -11.29 18.28
N ASN A 33 -13.24 -11.13 19.44
CA ASN A 33 -13.78 -10.42 20.60
C ASN A 33 -13.50 -8.91 20.55
N SER A 34 -12.76 -8.44 19.56
CA SER A 34 -12.61 -7.00 19.32
C SER A 34 -13.96 -6.38 18.94
N PRO A 35 -14.31 -5.19 19.46
CA PRO A 35 -15.63 -4.61 19.28
C PRO A 35 -15.95 -4.30 17.82
N LEU A 36 -17.23 -4.37 17.48
CA LEU A 36 -17.77 -3.91 16.20
C LEU A 36 -17.58 -2.38 16.10
N SER A 37 -16.62 -1.95 15.29
CA SER A 37 -16.43 -0.55 14.95
C SER A 37 -17.03 -0.24 13.57
N TRP A 38 -17.08 1.03 13.20
CA TRP A 38 -17.53 1.48 11.89
C TRP A 38 -16.75 0.84 10.72
N ARG A 39 -15.48 0.46 10.95
CA ARG A 39 -14.61 -0.20 9.94
C ARG A 39 -15.07 -1.59 9.51
N PHE A 40 -16.05 -2.16 10.22
CA PHE A 40 -16.62 -3.48 9.92
C PHE A 40 -18.02 -3.41 9.33
N GLN A 41 -18.52 -2.19 9.03
CA GLN A 41 -19.86 -1.93 8.53
C GLN A 41 -19.78 -1.32 7.13
N LYS A 42 -20.25 -2.06 6.11
CA LYS A 42 -20.14 -1.68 4.70
C LYS A 42 -20.80 -0.34 4.39
N ASP A 43 -21.95 -0.07 4.98
CA ASP A 43 -22.70 1.17 4.76
C ASP A 43 -21.92 2.43 5.22
N ILE A 44 -20.92 2.28 6.10
CA ILE A 44 -20.12 3.37 6.63
C ILE A 44 -18.72 3.37 6.03
N ALA A 45 -18.07 2.20 6.01
CA ALA A 45 -16.68 2.07 5.57
C ALA A 45 -16.52 1.85 4.05
N GLY A 46 -17.58 1.37 3.38
CA GLY A 46 -17.55 1.01 1.96
C GLY A 46 -16.94 -0.38 1.71
N SER A 47 -15.81 -0.68 2.31
CA SER A 47 -15.09 -1.97 2.22
C SER A 47 -14.29 -2.24 3.48
N GLY A 48 -13.70 -3.41 3.58
CA GLY A 48 -12.85 -3.83 4.70
C GLY A 48 -11.36 -3.59 4.46
N ALA A 49 -10.59 -4.67 4.31
CA ALA A 49 -9.15 -4.61 4.08
C ALA A 49 -8.76 -3.89 2.78
N ILE A 50 -9.64 -3.88 1.77
CA ILE A 50 -9.40 -3.19 0.49
C ILE A 50 -9.26 -1.69 0.76
N GLY A 51 -10.30 -1.02 1.23
CA GLY A 51 -10.28 0.43 1.43
C GLY A 51 -9.42 0.89 2.63
N ASP A 52 -9.23 0.02 3.65
CA ASP A 52 -8.47 0.38 4.85
C ASP A 52 -6.94 0.31 4.61
N ILE A 53 -6.45 -0.79 4.02
CA ILE A 53 -5.01 -1.02 3.93
C ILE A 53 -4.49 -1.34 2.52
N LEU A 54 -5.27 -1.98 1.64
CA LEU A 54 -4.79 -2.27 0.28
C LEU A 54 -4.54 -0.98 -0.52
N THR A 55 -5.29 0.08 -0.29
CA THR A 55 -5.11 1.42 -0.88
C THR A 55 -3.66 1.89 -0.82
N HIS A 56 -2.95 1.66 0.29
CA HIS A 56 -1.55 2.04 0.46
C HIS A 56 -0.62 1.28 -0.50
N VAL A 57 -0.89 0.00 -0.69
CA VAL A 57 -0.11 -0.85 -1.61
C VAL A 57 -0.39 -0.50 -3.06
N LEU A 58 -1.65 -0.17 -3.39
CA LEU A 58 -2.06 0.25 -4.73
C LEU A 58 -1.47 1.61 -5.11
N ASP A 59 -1.40 2.54 -4.17
CA ASP A 59 -0.74 3.83 -4.40
C ASP A 59 0.76 3.64 -4.67
N MET A 60 1.44 2.81 -3.89
CA MET A 60 2.84 2.44 -4.15
C MET A 60 3.02 1.72 -5.49
N ALA A 61 2.07 0.84 -5.87
CA ALA A 61 2.12 0.16 -7.17
C ALA A 61 2.04 1.17 -8.32
N ARG A 62 1.13 2.14 -8.24
CA ARG A 62 1.01 3.22 -9.22
C ARG A 62 2.26 4.09 -9.26
N TYR A 63 2.78 4.48 -8.09
CA TYR A 63 3.96 5.33 -7.97
C TYR A 63 5.23 4.69 -8.56
N LEU A 64 5.41 3.39 -8.34
CA LEU A 64 6.64 2.68 -8.70
C LEU A 64 6.52 1.94 -10.04
N ALA A 65 5.39 1.28 -10.32
CA ALA A 65 5.23 0.41 -11.48
C ALA A 65 4.34 1.00 -12.59
N GLY A 66 3.57 2.05 -12.30
CA GLY A 66 2.70 2.71 -13.28
C GLY A 66 1.23 2.38 -13.11
N GLU A 67 0.38 2.86 -14.04
CA GLU A 67 -1.07 2.76 -13.92
C GLU A 67 -1.56 1.31 -14.08
N VAL A 68 -2.47 0.90 -13.18
CA VAL A 68 -3.15 -0.40 -13.22
C VAL A 68 -4.34 -0.30 -14.18
N THR A 69 -4.44 -1.23 -15.13
CA THR A 69 -5.48 -1.21 -16.19
C THR A 69 -6.54 -2.29 -16.04
N GLU A 70 -6.20 -3.42 -15.44
CA GLU A 70 -7.14 -4.53 -15.19
C GLU A 70 -6.77 -5.24 -13.87
N VAL A 71 -7.77 -5.76 -13.20
CA VAL A 71 -7.64 -6.52 -11.94
C VAL A 71 -8.45 -7.81 -11.97
N SER A 72 -7.96 -8.82 -11.21
CA SER A 72 -8.73 -10.02 -10.88
C SER A 72 -8.50 -10.35 -9.42
N ALA A 73 -9.57 -10.51 -8.64
CA ALA A 73 -9.48 -10.58 -7.19
C ALA A 73 -10.38 -11.65 -6.58
N ILE A 74 -10.00 -12.09 -5.39
CA ILE A 74 -10.80 -12.88 -4.46
C ILE A 74 -10.74 -12.21 -3.08
N THR A 75 -11.83 -12.33 -2.33
CA THR A 75 -11.92 -11.83 -0.95
C THR A 75 -12.33 -12.94 0.00
N ASN A 76 -12.01 -12.76 1.28
CA ASN A 76 -12.40 -13.67 2.33
C ASN A 76 -13.02 -12.90 3.51
N HIS A 77 -14.13 -13.44 4.04
CA HIS A 77 -14.80 -12.95 5.24
C HIS A 77 -14.56 -13.95 6.36
N ILE A 78 -13.64 -13.65 7.25
CA ILE A 78 -13.16 -14.57 8.30
C ILE A 78 -14.02 -14.42 9.56
N ILE A 79 -14.30 -13.16 9.97
CA ILE A 79 -15.06 -12.84 11.17
C ILE A 79 -16.36 -12.16 10.75
N THR A 80 -17.47 -12.90 10.87
CA THR A 80 -18.80 -12.47 10.38
C THR A 80 -19.64 -11.74 11.43
N GLU A 81 -19.21 -11.73 12.71
CA GLU A 81 -19.91 -11.03 13.78
C GLU A 81 -18.92 -10.58 14.87
N ARG A 82 -19.20 -9.43 15.50
CA ARG A 82 -18.38 -8.88 16.60
C ARG A 82 -19.25 -8.34 17.71
N PRO A 83 -18.75 -8.31 18.97
CA PRO A 83 -19.46 -7.67 20.08
C PRO A 83 -19.77 -6.22 19.79
N ILE A 84 -21.02 -5.80 20.04
CA ILE A 84 -21.42 -4.39 19.95
C ILE A 84 -20.85 -3.67 21.16
N GLN A 85 -20.16 -2.57 20.92
CA GLN A 85 -19.58 -1.75 21.96
C GLN A 85 -20.66 -0.98 22.72
N GLN A 86 -20.73 -1.16 24.02
CA GLN A 86 -21.56 -0.33 24.90
C GLN A 86 -20.82 0.97 25.25
N SER A 87 -21.06 2.01 24.48
CA SER A 87 -20.59 3.41 24.64
C SER A 87 -19.08 3.71 24.75
N GLY A 88 -18.59 4.56 23.86
CA GLY A 88 -17.62 5.58 24.22
C GLY A 88 -16.15 5.36 23.97
N SER A 89 -15.69 4.39 23.22
CA SER A 89 -14.28 4.36 22.79
C SER A 89 -14.14 4.15 21.30
N ASP A 90 -13.51 5.11 20.67
CA ASP A 90 -13.02 5.06 19.31
C ASP A 90 -11.69 4.28 19.36
N SER A 91 -11.73 2.96 19.31
CA SER A 91 -10.51 2.17 19.50
C SER A 91 -10.11 1.41 18.24
N LEU A 92 -8.93 1.70 17.80
CA LEU A 92 -8.08 0.81 17.04
C LEU A 92 -7.73 -0.41 17.93
N GLY A 93 -8.67 -1.34 18.13
CA GLY A 93 -8.37 -2.66 18.65
C GLY A 93 -8.08 -2.86 20.15
N ASN A 94 -8.11 -1.82 20.99
CA ASN A 94 -7.65 -1.95 22.40
C ASN A 94 -8.74 -2.17 23.45
N SER A 95 -10.03 -2.19 23.10
CA SER A 95 -11.10 -2.53 24.04
C SER A 95 -11.68 -3.90 23.71
N LYS A 96 -11.75 -4.79 24.69
CA LYS A 96 -12.44 -6.07 24.53
C LYS A 96 -13.93 -5.89 24.79
N GLY A 97 -14.76 -6.37 23.86
CA GLY A 97 -16.18 -6.57 24.14
C GLY A 97 -16.32 -7.63 25.25
N GLY A 98 -17.30 -7.46 26.16
CA GLY A 98 -17.61 -8.49 27.12
C GLY A 98 -18.02 -9.79 26.40
N ALA A 99 -17.65 -10.96 26.93
CA ALA A 99 -17.98 -12.26 26.31
C ALA A 99 -19.50 -12.47 26.10
N ASP A 100 -20.33 -11.82 26.91
CA ASP A 100 -21.80 -11.87 26.84
C ASP A 100 -22.42 -10.65 26.14
N ALA A 101 -21.63 -9.79 25.49
CA ALA A 101 -22.16 -8.63 24.80
C ALA A 101 -22.98 -9.04 23.56
N PRO A 102 -24.09 -8.35 23.24
CA PRO A 102 -24.80 -8.55 21.98
C PRO A 102 -23.82 -8.39 20.80
N LYS A 103 -23.98 -9.22 19.77
CA LYS A 103 -23.14 -9.16 18.58
C LYS A 103 -23.87 -8.50 17.42
N GLY A 104 -23.09 -7.80 16.58
CA GLY A 104 -23.53 -7.25 15.31
C GLY A 104 -22.78 -7.88 14.15
N ALA A 105 -23.38 -7.84 12.97
CA ALA A 105 -22.82 -8.39 11.75
C ALA A 105 -21.60 -7.58 11.29
N VAL A 106 -20.60 -8.28 10.75
CA VAL A 106 -19.51 -7.76 9.94
C VAL A 106 -19.82 -8.08 8.49
N ASP A 107 -19.90 -7.07 7.64
CA ASP A 107 -20.34 -7.21 6.24
C ASP A 107 -19.29 -6.69 5.23
N VAL A 108 -18.05 -6.53 5.68
CA VAL A 108 -16.89 -6.18 4.86
C VAL A 108 -15.86 -7.31 4.86
N GLU A 109 -15.03 -7.36 3.85
CA GLU A 109 -13.98 -8.37 3.72
C GLU A 109 -12.82 -8.13 4.71
N ASP A 110 -12.26 -9.23 5.23
CA ASP A 110 -11.09 -9.22 6.11
C ASP A 110 -9.78 -9.38 5.34
N GLU A 111 -9.84 -9.99 4.16
CA GLU A 111 -8.70 -10.35 3.34
C GLU A 111 -9.02 -10.20 1.85
N VAL A 112 -8.00 -9.81 1.08
CA VAL A 112 -8.06 -9.69 -0.37
C VAL A 112 -6.74 -10.10 -1.00
N LEU A 113 -6.81 -10.88 -2.08
CA LEU A 113 -5.71 -11.15 -3.00
C LEU A 113 -6.14 -10.69 -4.39
N SER A 114 -5.28 -9.95 -5.09
CA SER A 114 -5.57 -9.47 -6.44
C SER A 114 -4.38 -9.60 -7.38
N LEU A 115 -4.67 -9.96 -8.62
CA LEU A 115 -3.75 -9.90 -9.76
C LEU A 115 -3.97 -8.58 -10.50
N LEU A 116 -2.87 -7.98 -10.97
CA LEU A 116 -2.86 -6.68 -11.62
C LEU A 116 -2.25 -6.77 -13.02
N LYS A 117 -2.80 -6.02 -13.98
CA LYS A 117 -2.13 -5.68 -15.23
C LYS A 117 -1.85 -4.20 -15.28
N PHE A 118 -0.64 -3.83 -15.70
CA PHE A 118 -0.19 -2.45 -15.81
C PHE A 118 -0.20 -1.97 -17.25
N ALA A 119 -0.36 -0.65 -17.45
CA ALA A 119 -0.37 -0.04 -18.78
C ALA A 119 0.93 -0.25 -19.57
N ASN A 120 2.07 -0.41 -18.88
CA ASN A 120 3.38 -0.68 -19.49
C ASN A 120 3.61 -2.17 -19.83
N GLY A 121 2.61 -3.03 -19.64
CA GLY A 121 2.67 -4.47 -19.90
C GLY A 121 3.26 -5.32 -18.77
N ALA A 122 3.63 -4.72 -17.64
CA ALA A 122 3.96 -5.46 -16.43
C ALA A 122 2.72 -6.17 -15.85
N ILE A 123 2.96 -7.21 -15.06
CA ILE A 123 1.92 -7.87 -14.27
C ILE A 123 2.26 -7.79 -12.80
N GLY A 124 1.28 -7.96 -11.93
CA GLY A 124 1.53 -7.91 -10.50
C GLY A 124 0.55 -8.72 -9.67
N SER A 125 0.87 -8.82 -8.38
CA SER A 125 -0.02 -9.36 -7.37
C SER A 125 0.05 -8.52 -6.10
N VAL A 126 -1.09 -8.31 -5.47
CA VAL A 126 -1.20 -7.61 -4.20
C VAL A 126 -2.09 -8.39 -3.23
N GLU A 127 -1.77 -8.26 -1.96
CA GLU A 127 -2.48 -8.91 -0.87
C GLU A 127 -2.66 -7.93 0.29
N ALA A 128 -3.80 -7.97 0.94
CA ALA A 128 -4.02 -7.27 2.20
C ALA A 128 -4.90 -8.09 3.13
N THR A 129 -4.54 -8.16 4.41
CA THR A 129 -5.38 -8.72 5.45
C THR A 129 -5.14 -8.03 6.80
N ARG A 130 -6.21 -7.91 7.59
CA ARG A 130 -6.16 -7.37 8.95
C ARG A 130 -6.14 -8.46 10.02
N ASN A 131 -6.01 -9.74 9.58
CA ASN A 131 -6.13 -10.94 10.44
C ASN A 131 -4.87 -11.82 10.46
N ALA A 132 -3.70 -11.26 10.10
CA ALA A 132 -2.43 -11.98 10.08
C ALA A 132 -1.71 -11.91 11.43
N TRP A 133 -2.02 -12.79 12.37
CA TRP A 133 -1.39 -12.84 13.69
C TRP A 133 0.13 -12.68 13.65
N GLY A 134 0.64 -11.73 14.43
CA GLY A 134 2.08 -11.41 14.53
C GLY A 134 2.57 -10.39 13.52
N ARG A 135 1.69 -9.85 12.65
CA ARG A 135 2.00 -8.75 11.73
C ARG A 135 1.33 -7.48 12.22
N ASN A 136 2.15 -6.47 12.57
CA ASN A 136 1.62 -5.21 13.10
C ASN A 136 1.39 -4.17 11.98
N ASN A 137 2.41 -3.98 11.13
CA ASN A 137 2.39 -3.01 10.02
C ASN A 137 3.31 -3.48 8.90
N PHE A 138 3.11 -4.71 8.49
CA PHE A 138 3.99 -5.39 7.54
C PHE A 138 3.59 -5.05 6.10
N ILE A 139 4.22 -4.00 5.54
CA ILE A 139 4.14 -3.70 4.11
C ILE A 139 5.43 -4.16 3.47
N THR A 140 5.31 -5.01 2.45
CA THR A 140 6.43 -5.39 1.61
C THR A 140 6.10 -5.16 0.15
N LEU A 141 7.12 -4.85 -0.63
CA LEU A 141 7.04 -4.86 -2.09
C LEU A 141 8.31 -5.44 -2.69
N GLU A 142 8.16 -6.04 -3.87
CA GLU A 142 9.25 -6.55 -4.67
C GLU A 142 8.95 -6.26 -6.16
N ILE A 143 9.95 -5.67 -6.85
CA ILE A 143 9.83 -5.23 -8.24
C ILE A 143 10.94 -5.87 -9.04
N HIS A 144 10.58 -6.57 -10.11
CA HIS A 144 11.52 -7.13 -11.05
C HIS A 144 11.48 -6.38 -12.37
N GLY A 145 12.63 -5.97 -12.84
CA GLY A 145 12.82 -5.40 -14.16
C GLY A 145 13.76 -6.26 -15.02
N THR A 146 13.98 -5.84 -16.26
CA THR A 146 14.86 -6.56 -17.20
C THR A 146 16.35 -6.45 -16.86
N GLU A 147 16.73 -5.45 -16.06
CA GLU A 147 18.12 -5.15 -15.70
C GLU A 147 18.40 -5.20 -14.19
N GLY A 148 17.39 -5.49 -13.36
CA GLY A 148 17.56 -5.59 -11.91
C GLY A 148 16.27 -5.79 -11.16
N SER A 149 16.40 -5.83 -9.83
CA SER A 149 15.29 -6.03 -8.90
C SER A 149 15.44 -5.15 -7.66
N ILE A 150 14.32 -4.78 -7.07
CA ILE A 150 14.24 -3.98 -5.86
C ILE A 150 13.25 -4.66 -4.91
N ALA A 151 13.59 -4.73 -3.61
CA ALA A 151 12.66 -5.14 -2.58
C ALA A 151 12.69 -4.16 -1.40
N PHE A 152 11.55 -4.00 -0.75
CA PHE A 152 11.37 -3.11 0.39
C PHE A 152 10.50 -3.78 1.45
N ASN A 153 10.84 -3.51 2.72
CA ASN A 153 10.04 -3.90 3.89
C ASN A 153 9.88 -2.69 4.82
N TYR A 154 8.64 -2.27 5.04
CA TYR A 154 8.31 -1.12 5.88
C TYR A 154 8.77 -1.26 7.34
N GLU A 155 8.88 -2.47 7.87
CA GLU A 155 9.43 -2.69 9.21
C GLU A 155 10.94 -2.35 9.29
N ASN A 156 11.62 -2.28 8.12
CA ASN A 156 13.00 -1.82 7.94
C ASN A 156 13.03 -0.62 6.97
N ARG A 157 12.25 0.41 7.27
CA ARG A 157 11.88 1.48 6.32
C ARG A 157 13.02 2.35 5.80
N ASP A 158 14.17 2.31 6.42
CA ASP A 158 15.41 2.99 6.00
C ASP A 158 16.34 2.11 5.16
N GLN A 159 15.90 0.92 4.80
CA GLN A 159 16.65 -0.05 4.02
C GLN A 159 15.96 -0.34 2.70
N LEU A 160 16.75 -0.47 1.65
CA LEU A 160 16.30 -0.94 0.33
C LEU A 160 17.17 -2.11 -0.12
N GLU A 161 16.55 -3.21 -0.46
CA GLU A 161 17.23 -4.35 -1.06
C GLU A 161 17.29 -4.15 -2.57
N VAL A 162 18.49 -4.27 -3.16
CA VAL A 162 18.69 -4.10 -4.61
C VAL A 162 19.59 -5.18 -5.18
N CYS A 163 19.33 -5.56 -6.42
CA CYS A 163 20.19 -6.42 -7.22
C CYS A 163 20.18 -5.92 -8.66
N PHE A 164 21.34 -5.65 -9.23
CA PHE A 164 21.46 -5.21 -10.62
C PHE A 164 22.11 -6.28 -11.50
N LYS A 165 21.69 -6.36 -12.74
CA LYS A 165 22.27 -7.28 -13.74
C LYS A 165 23.77 -7.02 -13.96
N SER A 166 24.20 -5.76 -13.79
CA SER A 166 25.60 -5.35 -13.88
C SER A 166 26.47 -5.85 -12.72
N ASP A 167 25.88 -6.38 -11.65
CA ASP A 167 26.64 -6.96 -10.55
C ASP A 167 27.39 -8.21 -11.05
N GLU A 168 28.65 -8.36 -10.64
CA GLU A 168 29.49 -9.50 -11.03
C GLU A 168 28.89 -10.84 -10.55
N GLY A 169 29.16 -11.92 -11.29
CA GLY A 169 28.47 -13.19 -11.13
C GLY A 169 28.51 -13.80 -9.72
N ASP A 170 29.67 -13.75 -9.06
CA ASP A 170 29.89 -14.26 -7.71
C ASP A 170 29.36 -13.29 -6.60
N ARG A 171 29.05 -12.05 -6.98
CA ARG A 171 28.49 -11.00 -6.09
C ARG A 171 27.03 -10.68 -6.41
N ARG A 172 26.45 -11.39 -7.38
CA ARG A 172 25.07 -11.15 -7.77
C ARG A 172 24.12 -11.73 -6.72
N GLY A 173 23.32 -10.85 -6.11
CA GLY A 173 22.34 -11.17 -5.10
C GLY A 173 21.76 -9.88 -4.55
N PHE A 174 20.68 -9.95 -3.81
CA PHE A 174 20.19 -8.78 -3.11
C PHE A 174 21.22 -8.29 -2.10
N ARG A 175 21.46 -6.97 -2.12
CA ARG A 175 22.24 -6.25 -1.11
C ARG A 175 21.42 -5.16 -0.50
N THR A 176 21.62 -4.92 0.79
CA THR A 176 20.95 -3.86 1.52
C THR A 176 21.65 -2.52 1.29
N VAL A 177 20.87 -1.53 0.88
CA VAL A 177 21.27 -0.11 0.82
C VAL A 177 20.59 0.61 1.96
N TYR A 178 21.38 1.12 2.92
CA TYR A 178 20.87 1.98 3.99
C TYR A 178 20.70 3.38 3.46
N THR A 179 19.51 3.96 3.64
CA THR A 179 19.25 5.34 3.26
C THR A 179 20.04 6.31 4.16
N GLY A 180 20.45 7.41 3.60
CA GLY A 180 21.29 8.38 4.30
C GLY A 180 21.38 9.72 3.54
N PRO A 181 22.31 10.62 3.89
CA PRO A 181 22.37 12.00 3.40
C PRO A 181 22.38 12.16 1.87
N ASN A 182 22.93 11.17 1.15
CA ASN A 182 23.03 11.20 -0.32
C ASN A 182 21.77 10.65 -1.03
N HIS A 183 20.76 10.23 -0.28
CA HIS A 183 19.53 9.67 -0.79
C HIS A 183 18.38 10.70 -0.70
N PRO A 184 17.27 10.49 -1.43
CA PRO A 184 16.13 11.40 -1.38
C PRO A 184 15.69 11.66 0.06
N ASN A 185 15.48 12.93 0.39
CA ASN A 185 15.08 13.44 1.72
C ASN A 185 16.10 13.22 2.86
N GLY A 186 17.12 12.36 2.69
CA GLY A 186 18.03 11.97 3.77
C GLY A 186 18.88 13.13 4.30
N GLY A 187 19.45 13.95 3.43
CA GLY A 187 20.33 15.06 3.82
C GLY A 187 19.63 16.18 4.58
N ALA A 188 18.32 16.33 4.43
CA ALA A 188 17.53 17.31 5.18
C ALA A 188 17.21 16.86 6.61
N LEU A 189 17.26 15.54 6.88
CA LEU A 189 16.93 14.96 8.17
C LEU A 189 18.17 14.66 9.02
N TRP A 190 19.17 13.98 8.42
CA TRP A 190 20.34 13.53 9.16
C TRP A 190 21.63 13.80 8.39
N PRO A 191 22.68 14.35 9.07
CA PRO A 191 23.94 14.71 8.41
C PRO A 191 24.86 13.51 8.14
N ILE A 192 24.60 12.35 8.74
CA ILE A 192 25.39 11.12 8.61
C ILE A 192 24.48 9.92 8.34
N PRO A 193 24.97 8.87 7.65
CA PRO A 193 24.19 7.67 7.38
C PRO A 193 23.88 6.85 8.64
N ALA A 194 22.93 5.95 8.53
CA ALA A 194 22.55 4.94 9.53
C ALA A 194 21.96 5.49 10.86
N LEU A 195 21.42 6.71 10.86
CA LEU A 195 20.62 7.21 12.00
C LEU A 195 19.15 6.79 11.91
N GLY A 196 18.74 6.21 10.77
CA GLY A 196 17.38 5.72 10.55
C GLY A 196 16.35 6.83 10.29
N ILE A 197 15.20 6.41 9.75
CA ILE A 197 14.03 7.25 9.54
C ILE A 197 12.83 6.55 10.18
N GLY A 198 12.25 7.18 11.19
CA GLY A 198 11.05 6.70 11.89
C GLY A 198 9.76 7.14 11.20
N TYR A 199 8.62 6.73 11.75
CA TYR A 199 7.30 7.15 11.26
C TYR A 199 7.11 8.66 11.36
N GLY A 200 7.63 9.29 12.43
CA GLY A 200 7.57 10.74 12.62
C GLY A 200 8.27 11.52 11.51
N GLU A 201 9.48 11.09 11.11
CA GLU A 201 10.23 11.73 10.04
C GLU A 201 9.52 11.61 8.68
N THR A 202 8.80 10.51 8.41
CA THR A 202 8.01 10.41 7.16
C THR A 202 6.90 11.46 7.12
N LYS A 203 6.31 11.84 8.27
CA LYS A 203 5.32 12.91 8.36
C LYS A 203 5.93 14.31 8.25
N ILE A 204 7.17 14.48 8.69
CA ILE A 204 7.92 15.72 8.47
C ILE A 204 8.21 15.91 6.97
N ILE A 205 8.62 14.85 6.27
CA ILE A 205 8.84 14.87 4.81
C ILE A 205 7.55 15.26 4.08
N GLU A 206 6.44 14.60 4.40
CA GLU A 206 5.12 14.87 3.80
C GLU A 206 4.71 16.34 3.97
N ALA A 207 4.83 16.87 5.20
CA ALA A 207 4.51 18.27 5.49
C ALA A 207 5.46 19.24 4.78
N HIS A 208 6.76 18.94 4.76
CA HIS A 208 7.76 19.75 4.06
C HIS A 208 7.45 19.85 2.56
N ASP A 209 7.18 18.73 1.91
CA ASP A 209 6.89 18.68 0.47
C ASP A 209 5.60 19.45 0.15
N LEU A 210 4.56 19.29 0.97
CA LEU A 210 3.31 20.05 0.84
C LEU A 210 3.55 21.55 0.95
N PHE A 211 4.21 22.01 2.01
CA PHE A 211 4.44 23.45 2.24
C PHE A 211 5.39 24.06 1.21
N THR A 212 6.39 23.30 0.76
CA THR A 212 7.31 23.74 -0.29
C THR A 212 6.57 23.93 -1.62
N ALA A 213 5.72 22.98 -2.00
CA ALA A 213 4.91 23.08 -3.21
C ALA A 213 3.95 24.29 -3.14
N ILE A 214 3.27 24.49 -2.01
CA ILE A 214 2.37 25.65 -1.80
C ILE A 214 3.16 26.97 -1.92
N ALA A 215 4.32 27.08 -1.29
CA ALA A 215 5.14 28.28 -1.33
C ALA A 215 5.70 28.57 -2.71
N GLY A 216 6.04 27.52 -3.48
CA GLY A 216 6.53 27.63 -4.85
C GLY A 216 5.45 27.81 -5.91
N GLY A 217 4.16 27.64 -5.55
CA GLY A 217 3.06 27.64 -6.52
C GLY A 217 3.07 26.41 -7.44
N GLU A 218 3.72 25.33 -7.01
CA GLU A 218 3.84 24.08 -7.77
C GLU A 218 2.76 23.08 -7.40
N PRO A 219 2.37 22.17 -8.31
CA PRO A 219 1.44 21.09 -7.98
C PRO A 219 2.00 20.17 -6.90
N VAL A 220 1.16 19.87 -5.90
CA VAL A 220 1.49 18.88 -4.86
C VAL A 220 1.31 17.46 -5.42
N ARG A 221 2.21 16.54 -5.06
CA ARG A 221 2.09 15.13 -5.36
C ARG A 221 2.45 14.28 -4.11
N PRO A 222 1.65 13.24 -3.77
CA PRO A 222 0.36 12.87 -4.38
C PRO A 222 -0.73 13.92 -4.15
N ASP A 223 -1.73 13.98 -5.04
CA ASP A 223 -2.91 14.84 -4.93
C ASP A 223 -4.22 14.03 -4.84
N PHE A 224 -5.37 14.72 -4.74
CA PHE A 224 -6.68 14.04 -4.70
C PHE A 224 -6.98 13.23 -5.96
N GLY A 225 -6.39 13.55 -7.12
CA GLY A 225 -6.49 12.73 -8.33
C GLY A 225 -5.77 11.40 -8.18
N ASP A 226 -4.65 11.35 -7.43
CA ASP A 226 -3.99 10.09 -7.09
C ASP A 226 -4.87 9.24 -6.18
N GLY A 227 -5.44 9.84 -5.12
CA GLY A 227 -6.37 9.14 -4.23
C GLY A 227 -7.63 8.65 -4.96
N TYR A 228 -8.18 9.45 -5.87
CA TYR A 228 -9.34 9.07 -6.65
C TYR A 228 -9.04 7.90 -7.61
N GLN A 229 -7.86 7.90 -8.26
CA GLN A 229 -7.46 6.77 -9.11
C GLN A 229 -7.27 5.48 -8.30
N VAL A 230 -6.76 5.56 -7.07
CA VAL A 230 -6.68 4.40 -6.16
C VAL A 230 -8.10 3.91 -5.82
N ALA A 231 -9.03 4.79 -5.50
CA ALA A 231 -10.42 4.41 -5.23
C ALA A 231 -11.10 3.73 -6.43
N LEU A 232 -10.77 4.11 -7.67
CA LEU A 232 -11.24 3.43 -8.87
C LEU A 232 -10.67 2.01 -9.00
N ILE A 233 -9.44 1.78 -8.55
CA ILE A 233 -8.85 0.44 -8.50
C ILE A 233 -9.52 -0.40 -7.41
N ASP A 234 -9.75 0.15 -6.22
CA ASP A 234 -10.46 -0.53 -5.13
C ASP A 234 -11.85 -0.99 -5.55
N ASP A 235 -12.62 -0.11 -6.21
CA ASP A 235 -13.95 -0.44 -6.75
C ASP A 235 -13.87 -1.56 -7.81
N ALA A 236 -12.87 -1.53 -8.68
CA ALA A 236 -12.66 -2.59 -9.67
C ALA A 236 -12.29 -3.93 -9.00
N ILE A 237 -11.51 -3.91 -7.93
CA ILE A 237 -11.16 -5.10 -7.14
C ILE A 237 -12.41 -5.68 -6.47
N LEU A 238 -13.25 -4.85 -5.84
CA LEU A 238 -14.53 -5.28 -5.25
C LEU A 238 -15.42 -5.94 -6.30
N ARG A 239 -15.64 -5.28 -7.45
CA ARG A 239 -16.43 -5.83 -8.56
C ARG A 239 -15.85 -7.14 -9.11
N SER A 240 -14.52 -7.25 -9.16
CA SER A 240 -13.85 -8.48 -9.60
C SER A 240 -14.09 -9.63 -8.63
N ALA A 241 -13.96 -9.37 -7.33
CA ALA A 241 -14.22 -10.39 -6.29
C ALA A 241 -15.68 -10.86 -6.28
N GLU A 242 -16.64 -9.94 -6.50
CA GLU A 242 -18.07 -10.28 -6.58
C GLU A 242 -18.42 -11.07 -7.84
N SER A 243 -17.83 -10.71 -9.00
CA SER A 243 -18.16 -11.35 -10.29
C SER A 243 -17.31 -12.56 -10.64
N GLY A 244 -16.15 -12.74 -10.00
CA GLY A 244 -15.16 -13.76 -10.36
C GLY A 244 -14.47 -13.52 -11.73
N GLN A 245 -14.57 -12.29 -12.28
CA GLN A 245 -14.06 -11.95 -13.60
C GLN A 245 -12.93 -10.90 -13.52
N TRP A 246 -12.12 -10.83 -14.58
CA TRP A 246 -11.24 -9.69 -14.80
C TRP A 246 -12.07 -8.43 -15.03
N VAL A 247 -11.71 -7.35 -14.34
CA VAL A 247 -12.39 -6.05 -14.42
C VAL A 247 -11.40 -5.00 -14.89
N LYS A 248 -11.79 -4.21 -15.90
CA LYS A 248 -11.03 -3.04 -16.31
C LYS A 248 -11.12 -1.96 -15.25
N VAL A 249 -9.99 -1.30 -14.99
CA VAL A 249 -9.91 -0.15 -14.11
C VAL A 249 -10.16 1.11 -14.91
N PRO A 250 -11.19 1.89 -14.58
CA PRO A 250 -11.40 3.21 -15.19
C PRO A 250 -10.20 4.12 -14.93
N GLN A 251 -9.86 4.96 -15.89
CA GLN A 251 -8.70 5.86 -15.78
C GLN A 251 -9.16 7.32 -15.68
N LEU A 252 -8.63 8.04 -14.70
CA LEU A 252 -8.83 9.47 -14.55
C LEU A 252 -7.97 10.24 -15.56
N ASP A 253 -8.60 10.93 -16.50
CA ASP A 253 -7.92 11.96 -17.28
C ASP A 253 -7.76 13.22 -16.42
N ARG A 254 -6.57 13.47 -15.95
CA ARG A 254 -6.27 14.60 -15.06
C ARG A 254 -6.44 15.95 -15.72
N ALA A 255 -6.32 16.03 -17.04
CA ALA A 255 -6.46 17.28 -17.77
C ALA A 255 -7.93 17.73 -17.87
N THR A 256 -8.84 16.77 -17.98
CA THR A 256 -10.28 17.04 -18.15
C THR A 256 -11.12 16.72 -16.91
N GLY A 257 -10.55 16.01 -15.92
CA GLY A 257 -11.26 15.48 -14.76
C GLY A 257 -12.28 14.38 -15.10
N LYS A 258 -12.25 13.86 -16.34
CA LYS A 258 -13.16 12.78 -16.77
C LYS A 258 -12.56 11.42 -16.50
N VAL A 259 -13.43 10.46 -16.21
CA VAL A 259 -13.08 9.05 -16.06
C VAL A 259 -13.48 8.31 -17.34
N SER A 260 -12.51 7.61 -17.95
CA SER A 260 -12.77 6.69 -19.06
C SER A 260 -13.25 5.35 -18.54
N ALA A 261 -14.25 4.79 -19.17
CA ALA A 261 -14.75 3.45 -18.86
C ALA A 261 -13.80 2.34 -19.40
#